data_f0fae22373dfb8a4eb6a644fc835dbd4
#
_entry.id   f0fae22373dfb8a4eb6a644fc835dbd4
#
_cell.length_a   1.000
_cell.length_b   1.000
_cell.length_c   1.000
_cell.angle_alpha   90.00
_cell.angle_beta   90.00
_cell.angle_gamma   90.00
#
_symmetry.space_group_name_H-M   'P 1'
#
loop_
_entity.id
_entity.type
_entity.pdbx_description
1 polymer ?
#
loop_
_entity_poly.entity_id
_entity_poly.type
_entity_poly.pdbx_seq_one_letter_code
_entity_poly.pdbx_strand_id
1 'polypeptide(L)'
;KTVRRQRQMCIRDRLYARSKVAIAAAMYDLFTIDAPFFFLDDPEGCEQEAIAVKNMGFTGKACIHPSQVDIINKAFEPTKEEKEEAMKVLKEYEKIGGSGVIKVDGKMVDEPIAEAMRLRLELGEDDD
;
A
#
# COMPACT_ATOMS: atom_id res chain seq x y z
N LYS A 1 15.64 -12.32 -30.24
CA LYS A 1 14.47 -11.39 -30.03
C LYS A 1 13.89 -11.37 -28.62
N THR A 2 14.57 -11.94 -27.63
CA THR A 2 14.03 -12.12 -26.25
C THR A 2 14.53 -11.05 -25.26
N VAL A 3 15.28 -10.07 -25.73
CA VAL A 3 16.12 -9.24 -24.87
C VAL A 3 15.39 -8.06 -24.20
N ARG A 4 14.19 -7.68 -24.66
CA ARG A 4 13.53 -6.47 -24.14
C ARG A 4 12.88 -6.66 -22.76
N ARG A 5 12.36 -7.85 -22.44
CA ARG A 5 11.77 -8.11 -21.11
C ARG A 5 12.80 -8.26 -20.00
N GLN A 6 13.99 -8.79 -20.32
CA GLN A 6 15.08 -8.99 -19.35
C GLN A 6 15.79 -7.69 -18.93
N ARG A 7 15.64 -6.60 -19.69
CA ARG A 7 16.22 -5.28 -19.34
C ARG A 7 15.34 -4.46 -18.40
N GLN A 8 14.11 -4.86 -18.16
CA GLN A 8 13.17 -4.15 -17.26
C GLN A 8 13.09 -4.82 -15.89
N MET A 9 14.23 -5.07 -15.26
CA MET A 9 14.28 -5.72 -13.95
C MET A 9 14.32 -4.72 -12.78
N CYS A 10 14.48 -3.42 -13.06
CA CYS A 10 14.54 -2.37 -12.08
C CYS A 10 13.15 -1.77 -11.83
N ILE A 11 12.86 -1.42 -10.58
CA ILE A 11 11.61 -0.76 -10.19
C ILE A 11 11.37 0.54 -10.99
N ARG A 12 12.45 1.26 -11.34
CA ARG A 12 12.37 2.49 -12.11
C ARG A 12 11.86 2.27 -13.54
N ASP A 13 12.27 1.18 -14.18
CA ASP A 13 11.87 0.88 -15.56
C ASP A 13 10.39 0.54 -15.67
N ARG A 14 9.80 0.05 -14.55
CA ARG A 14 8.39 -0.34 -14.47
C ARG A 14 7.51 0.70 -13.80
N LEU A 15 8.08 1.79 -13.29
CA LEU A 15 7.35 2.80 -12.54
C LEU A 15 6.15 3.36 -13.33
N TYR A 16 6.35 3.72 -14.58
CA TYR A 16 5.29 4.25 -15.44
C TYR A 16 4.15 3.23 -15.63
N ALA A 17 4.50 1.98 -15.94
CA ALA A 17 3.50 0.93 -16.14
C ALA A 17 2.72 0.62 -14.85
N ARG A 18 3.42 0.52 -13.72
CA ARG A 18 2.82 0.33 -12.39
C ARG A 18 1.88 1.48 -12.03
N SER A 19 2.32 2.72 -12.23
CA SER A 19 1.48 3.90 -11.96
C SER A 19 0.21 3.89 -12.79
N LYS A 20 0.28 3.52 -14.07
CA LYS A 20 -0.90 3.38 -14.93
C LYS A 20 -1.87 2.32 -14.45
N VAL A 21 -1.36 1.17 -14.00
CA VAL A 21 -2.19 0.09 -13.43
C VAL A 21 -2.84 0.53 -12.13
N ALA A 22 -2.08 1.15 -11.21
CA ALA A 22 -2.61 1.64 -9.94
C ALA A 22 -3.73 2.68 -10.14
N ILE A 23 -3.52 3.66 -11.03
CA ILE A 23 -4.54 4.67 -11.35
C ILE A 23 -5.80 4.03 -11.96
N ALA A 24 -5.63 3.14 -12.93
CA ALA A 24 -6.76 2.47 -13.56
C ALA A 24 -7.56 1.62 -12.56
N ALA A 25 -6.87 0.90 -11.67
CA ALA A 25 -7.51 0.10 -10.64
C ALA A 25 -8.28 0.96 -9.63
N ALA A 26 -7.69 2.07 -9.19
CA ALA A 26 -8.36 3.02 -8.29
C ALA A 26 -9.63 3.63 -8.91
N MET A 27 -9.64 3.87 -10.23
CA MET A 27 -10.83 4.39 -10.93
C MET A 27 -12.02 3.41 -10.93
N TYR A 28 -11.76 2.11 -10.79
CA TYR A 28 -12.77 1.05 -10.86
C TYR A 28 -12.90 0.27 -9.55
N ASP A 29 -12.28 0.75 -8.48
CA ASP A 29 -12.25 0.10 -7.16
C ASP A 29 -11.80 -1.37 -7.24
N LEU A 30 -10.69 -1.61 -7.93
CA LEU A 30 -10.15 -2.95 -8.16
C LEU A 30 -8.92 -3.22 -7.29
N PHE A 31 -8.83 -4.44 -6.79
CA PHE A 31 -7.61 -4.94 -6.16
C PHE A 31 -6.49 -5.08 -7.19
N THR A 32 -5.28 -4.66 -6.80
CA THR A 32 -4.09 -4.76 -7.63
C THR A 32 -2.99 -5.55 -6.95
N ILE A 33 -2.49 -6.56 -7.64
CA ILE A 33 -1.37 -7.37 -7.17
C ILE A 33 -0.17 -7.11 -8.09
N ASP A 34 0.94 -6.69 -7.50
CA ASP A 34 2.19 -6.48 -8.25
C ASP A 34 2.89 -7.81 -8.58
N ALA A 35 3.74 -7.77 -9.60
CA ALA A 35 4.53 -8.92 -10.03
C ALA A 35 5.49 -9.40 -8.91
N PRO A 36 5.89 -10.70 -8.90
CA PRO A 36 6.84 -11.21 -7.93
C PRO A 36 8.20 -10.55 -8.02
N PHE A 37 8.91 -10.55 -6.89
CA PHE A 37 10.32 -10.24 -6.84
C PHE A 37 11.15 -11.50 -7.13
N PHE A 38 12.05 -11.44 -8.13
CA PHE A 38 12.70 -12.64 -8.66
C PHE A 38 14.03 -12.99 -8.00
N PHE A 39 14.60 -12.12 -7.18
CA PHE A 39 15.90 -12.34 -6.52
C PHE A 39 15.68 -12.90 -5.13
N LEU A 40 15.82 -14.23 -4.96
CA LEU A 40 15.54 -14.90 -3.69
C LEU A 40 16.61 -14.62 -2.62
N ASP A 41 17.83 -14.30 -3.05
CA ASP A 41 18.96 -14.00 -2.16
C ASP A 41 19.03 -12.52 -1.76
N ASP A 42 18.00 -11.72 -2.07
CA ASP A 42 17.93 -10.29 -1.79
C ASP A 42 16.63 -9.94 -1.04
N PRO A 43 16.55 -10.28 0.27
CA PRO A 43 15.37 -9.98 1.08
C PRO A 43 15.14 -8.48 1.26
N GLU A 44 16.20 -7.66 1.34
CA GLU A 44 16.09 -6.21 1.45
C GLU A 44 15.51 -5.58 0.19
N GLY A 45 15.93 -6.03 -0.99
CA GLY A 45 15.36 -5.59 -2.25
C GLY A 45 13.89 -5.98 -2.39
N CYS A 46 13.50 -7.15 -1.89
CA CYS A 46 12.12 -7.59 -1.84
C CYS A 46 11.26 -6.66 -0.98
N GLU A 47 11.72 -6.33 0.23
CA GLU A 47 11.04 -5.42 1.15
C GLU A 47 10.90 -4.02 0.56
N GLN A 48 11.99 -3.47 0.02
CA GLN A 48 12.00 -2.13 -0.59
C GLN A 48 11.03 -2.04 -1.78
N GLU A 49 11.00 -3.07 -2.63
CA GLU A 49 10.07 -3.12 -3.75
C GLU A 49 8.62 -3.25 -3.26
N ALA A 50 8.34 -4.04 -2.22
CA ALA A 50 7.02 -4.20 -1.63
C ALA A 50 6.51 -2.87 -1.04
N ILE A 51 7.34 -2.16 -0.27
CA ILE A 51 7.01 -0.83 0.27
C ILE A 51 6.74 0.17 -0.85
N ALA A 52 7.57 0.16 -1.89
CA ALA A 52 7.40 1.09 -3.01
C ALA A 52 6.08 0.88 -3.76
N VAL A 53 5.66 -0.37 -3.99
CA VAL A 53 4.40 -0.65 -4.69
C VAL A 53 3.18 -0.44 -3.78
N LYS A 54 3.28 -0.71 -2.46
CA LYS A 54 2.27 -0.29 -1.48
C LYS A 54 2.01 1.22 -1.56
N ASN A 55 3.08 2.02 -1.59
CA ASN A 55 2.98 3.47 -1.69
C ASN A 55 2.42 3.97 -3.03
N MET A 56 2.44 3.14 -4.07
CA MET A 56 1.77 3.41 -5.35
C MET A 56 0.27 3.08 -5.33
N GLY A 57 -0.24 2.44 -4.26
CA GLY A 57 -1.64 2.05 -4.14
C GLY A 57 -1.93 0.61 -4.58
N PHE A 58 -0.92 -0.24 -4.69
CA PHE A 58 -1.15 -1.68 -4.85
C PHE A 58 -1.66 -2.29 -3.55
N THR A 59 -2.57 -3.25 -3.66
CA THR A 59 -3.16 -3.96 -2.53
C THR A 59 -2.37 -5.20 -2.10
N GLY A 60 -1.45 -5.65 -2.95
CA GLY A 60 -0.61 -6.80 -2.64
C GLY A 60 0.53 -6.99 -3.64
N LYS A 61 1.37 -7.98 -3.35
CA LYS A 61 2.49 -8.40 -4.19
C LYS A 61 2.54 -9.91 -4.26
N ALA A 62 2.67 -10.47 -5.47
CA ALA A 62 2.78 -11.91 -5.64
C ALA A 62 4.12 -12.43 -5.10
N CYS A 63 4.08 -13.63 -4.48
CA CYS A 63 5.26 -14.36 -4.03
C CYS A 63 5.58 -15.52 -4.96
N ILE A 64 6.85 -15.84 -5.13
CA ILE A 64 7.32 -17.04 -5.85
C ILE A 64 8.04 -18.03 -4.93
N HIS A 65 8.30 -17.64 -3.69
CA HIS A 65 8.97 -18.49 -2.69
C HIS A 65 8.43 -18.20 -1.28
N PRO A 66 8.31 -19.23 -0.41
CA PRO A 66 7.81 -19.04 0.96
C PRO A 66 8.59 -18.01 1.79
N SER A 67 9.90 -17.87 1.58
CA SER A 67 10.71 -16.88 2.30
C SER A 67 10.33 -15.43 2.04
N GLN A 68 9.54 -15.16 1.01
CA GLN A 68 9.07 -13.80 0.68
C GLN A 68 7.75 -13.46 1.36
N VAL A 69 7.00 -14.44 1.87
CA VAL A 69 5.66 -14.24 2.43
C VAL A 69 5.70 -13.27 3.60
N ASP A 70 6.50 -13.56 4.61
CA ASP A 70 6.61 -12.72 5.81
C ASP A 70 7.12 -11.31 5.50
N ILE A 71 8.07 -11.21 4.55
CA ILE A 71 8.63 -9.92 4.13
C ILE A 71 7.55 -9.05 3.49
N ILE A 72 6.76 -9.64 2.59
CA ILE A 72 5.73 -8.92 1.86
C ILE A 72 4.57 -8.56 2.79
N ASN A 73 4.09 -9.49 3.61
CA ASN A 73 3.03 -9.22 4.58
C ASN A 73 3.43 -8.05 5.48
N LYS A 74 4.60 -8.12 6.11
CA LYS A 74 5.12 -7.04 6.96
C LYS A 74 5.23 -5.69 6.22
N ALA A 75 5.63 -5.70 4.95
CA ALA A 75 5.73 -4.47 4.16
C ALA A 75 4.35 -3.84 3.87
N PHE A 76 3.31 -4.68 3.72
CA PHE A 76 1.94 -4.22 3.47
C PHE A 76 1.16 -3.89 4.73
N GLU A 77 1.56 -4.41 5.90
CA GLU A 77 0.96 -4.02 7.17
C GLU A 77 1.09 -2.50 7.42
N PRO A 78 0.07 -1.89 8.04
CA PRO A 78 0.19 -0.52 8.51
C PRO A 78 1.19 -0.43 9.67
N THR A 79 2.08 0.55 9.64
CA THR A 79 3.01 0.79 10.74
C THR A 79 2.25 1.23 12.01
N LYS A 80 2.92 1.13 13.18
CA LYS A 80 2.31 1.60 14.44
C LYS A 80 1.95 3.08 14.38
N GLU A 81 2.81 3.88 13.79
CA GLU A 81 2.61 5.31 13.59
C GLU A 81 1.40 5.57 12.68
N GLU A 82 1.25 4.80 11.61
CA GLU A 82 0.10 4.89 10.71
C GLU A 82 -1.21 4.48 11.38
N LYS A 83 -1.19 3.44 12.24
CA LYS A 83 -2.35 3.01 13.03
C LYS A 83 -2.73 4.08 14.07
N GLU A 84 -1.75 4.65 14.79
CA GLU A 84 -1.98 5.71 15.77
C GLU A 84 -2.53 6.98 15.11
N GLU A 85 -1.97 7.39 13.98
CA GLU A 85 -2.49 8.53 13.19
C GLU A 85 -3.94 8.28 12.76
N ALA A 86 -4.23 7.09 12.23
CA ALA A 86 -5.57 6.73 11.79
C ALA A 86 -6.59 6.75 12.94
N MET A 87 -6.26 6.15 14.10
CA MET A 87 -7.12 6.18 15.29
C MET A 87 -7.37 7.59 15.78
N LYS A 88 -6.34 8.43 15.81
CA LYS A 88 -6.46 9.84 16.23
C LYS A 88 -7.38 10.63 15.30
N VAL A 89 -7.16 10.49 13.99
CA VAL A 89 -7.97 11.18 12.97
C VAL A 89 -9.44 10.77 13.07
N LEU A 90 -9.72 9.47 13.15
CA LEU A 90 -11.10 8.98 13.27
C LEU A 90 -11.78 9.45 14.55
N LYS A 91 -11.08 9.40 15.69
CA LYS A 91 -11.61 9.87 16.95
C LYS A 91 -12.00 11.36 16.91
N GLU A 92 -11.19 12.20 16.27
CA GLU A 92 -11.51 13.63 16.10
C GLU A 92 -12.67 13.83 15.10
N TYR A 93 -12.71 13.03 14.04
CA TYR A 93 -13.77 13.10 13.03
C TYR A 93 -15.13 12.66 13.57
N GLU A 94 -15.17 11.65 14.43
CA GLU A 94 -16.40 11.19 15.10
C GLU A 94 -16.98 12.22 16.06
N LYS A 95 -16.16 13.05 16.70
CA LYS A 95 -16.63 14.12 17.60
C LYS A 95 -17.54 15.14 16.91
N ILE A 96 -17.39 15.33 15.60
CA ILE A 96 -18.24 16.23 14.80
C ILE A 96 -19.45 15.52 14.17
N GLY A 97 -19.70 14.26 14.55
CA GLY A 97 -20.80 13.47 14.02
C GLY A 97 -20.48 12.74 12.71
N GLY A 98 -19.19 12.58 12.38
CA GLY A 98 -18.77 11.79 11.21
C GLY A 98 -19.12 12.42 9.87
N SER A 99 -19.35 13.72 9.80
CA SER A 99 -19.66 14.42 8.55
C SER A 99 -19.06 15.83 8.53
N GLY A 100 -18.64 16.28 7.35
CA GLY A 100 -18.05 17.60 7.16
C GLY A 100 -16.54 17.56 7.01
N VAL A 101 -15.88 18.67 7.30
CA VAL A 101 -14.43 18.86 7.17
C VAL A 101 -13.85 19.35 8.48
N ILE A 102 -12.82 18.70 8.97
CA ILE A 102 -12.07 19.11 10.16
C ILE A 102 -10.60 19.32 9.87
N LYS A 103 -9.91 19.93 10.81
CA LYS A 103 -8.45 20.04 10.79
C LYS A 103 -7.86 19.25 11.95
N VAL A 104 -7.04 18.23 11.61
CA VAL A 104 -6.29 17.43 12.58
C VAL A 104 -4.80 17.59 12.28
N ASP A 105 -4.03 18.01 13.26
CA ASP A 105 -2.58 18.24 13.15
C ASP A 105 -2.16 19.08 11.92
N GLY A 106 -2.98 20.08 11.58
CA GLY A 106 -2.71 20.95 10.44
C GLY A 106 -3.17 20.40 9.08
N LYS A 107 -3.60 19.13 9.03
CA LYS A 107 -4.13 18.49 7.80
C LYS A 107 -5.66 18.62 7.78
N MET A 108 -6.21 18.82 6.59
CA MET A 108 -7.64 18.74 6.36
C MET A 108 -8.09 17.27 6.32
N VAL A 109 -9.18 16.96 7.00
CA VAL A 109 -9.79 15.63 6.99
C VAL A 109 -11.26 15.78 6.63
N ASP A 110 -11.67 15.03 5.60
CA ASP A 110 -13.04 14.88 5.11
C ASP A 110 -13.44 13.39 5.10
N GLU A 111 -14.65 13.08 4.64
CA GLU A 111 -15.16 11.70 4.61
C GLU A 111 -14.27 10.73 3.82
N PRO A 112 -13.77 11.05 2.60
CA PRO A 112 -12.85 10.16 1.89
C PRO A 112 -11.57 9.84 2.66
N ILE A 113 -11.02 10.82 3.37
CA ILE A 113 -9.82 10.62 4.20
C ILE A 113 -10.17 9.76 5.42
N ALA A 114 -11.31 10.01 6.07
CA ALA A 114 -11.76 9.20 7.21
C ALA A 114 -12.00 7.74 6.79
N GLU A 115 -12.59 7.50 5.63
CA GLU A 115 -12.80 6.15 5.10
C GLU A 115 -11.49 5.43 4.77
N ALA A 116 -10.52 6.13 4.18
CA ALA A 116 -9.17 5.60 3.97
C ALA A 116 -8.47 5.23 5.29
N MET A 117 -8.71 5.98 6.38
CA MET A 117 -8.17 5.66 7.70
C MET A 117 -8.85 4.43 8.32
N ARG A 118 -10.18 4.24 8.14
CA ARG A 118 -10.89 3.02 8.57
C ARG A 118 -10.33 1.78 7.88
N LEU A 119 -10.22 1.82 6.55
CA LEU A 119 -9.65 0.72 5.77
C LEU A 119 -8.22 0.38 6.21
N ARG A 120 -7.42 1.38 6.55
CA ARG A 120 -6.06 1.16 7.06
C ARG A 120 -6.03 0.41 8.39
N LEU A 121 -7.00 0.65 9.28
CA LEU A 121 -7.11 -0.06 10.56
C LEU A 121 -7.60 -1.50 10.35
N GLU A 122 -8.58 -1.72 9.48
CA GLU A 122 -9.10 -3.05 9.15
C GLU A 122 -7.99 -3.97 8.61
N LEU A 123 -7.11 -3.47 7.73
CA LEU A 123 -5.96 -4.21 7.22
C LEU A 123 -4.91 -4.57 8.29
N GLY A 124 -5.01 -4.03 9.48
CA GLY A 124 -4.10 -4.29 10.59
C GLY A 124 -4.69 -5.15 11.71
N GLU A 125 -5.94 -5.62 11.60
CA GLU A 125 -6.62 -6.45 12.59
C GLU A 125 -6.64 -7.95 12.24
N ASP A 126 -6.23 -8.33 11.03
CA ASP A 126 -6.33 -9.72 10.54
C ASP A 126 -5.20 -10.66 11.05
N ASP A 127 -4.40 -10.26 12.04
CA ASP A 127 -3.25 -11.03 12.55
C ASP A 127 -3.38 -11.48 14.03
N ASP A 128 -4.58 -11.85 14.51
CA ASP A 128 -4.77 -12.56 15.78
C ASP A 128 -5.36 -13.98 15.62
#